data_ce086abcb6b180c2d7b7f45d0b96a86e
#
_entry.id   ce086abcb6b180c2d7b7f45d0b96a86e
#
_cell.length_a   1.000
_cell.length_b   1.000
_cell.length_c   1.000
_cell.angle_alpha   90.00
_cell.angle_beta   90.00
_cell.angle_gamma   90.00
#
_symmetry.space_group_name_H-M   'P 1'
#
loop_
_entity.id
_entity.type
_entity.pdbx_description
1 polymer ?
#
loop_
_entity_poly.entity_id
_entity_poly.type
_entity_poly.pdbx_seq_one_letter_code
_entity_poly.pdbx_strand_id
1 'polypeptide(L)'
;MHIKPSQLVEALRLTLPDSPVMIWGAPGVGKSQIIQDSVEGIFDAVASARGGGDLFASPTLWERRINDYDLLDFAGLPHVVDNVQKRALPDIWPGVGSDEPVYGVLFLDEFPQGAREKQTAVQRLLDEGRIGDYVLPGHPKSDPDCKRGLVAVVLAGNRQSDRANSHGMGTQTGSRMVHFTLAPDVDDWLGWAAEADVDPLVTAFVKQMPEYLYKLDPTAKSDTPTGPTPRTLEKLSKAVKRCPPAAIETPIYTGIVGEECARAFLALCHAARGINVEEALTSPDTCPVPSDTGLQFAAASLLIRRSSTENFDNIVKFVERDGWSSPEIGVFVVEAIKRRIPLVAETATYRDFCLRWADIRS
;
A
#
# COMPACT_ATOMS: atom_id res chain seq x y z
N MET A 1 5.34 -17.94 5.45
CA MET A 1 5.50 -17.65 4.02
C MET A 1 5.27 -16.17 3.81
N HIS A 2 6.14 -15.49 3.05
CA HIS A 2 5.94 -14.08 2.73
C HIS A 2 5.13 -13.95 1.45
N ILE A 3 4.27 -12.95 1.40
CA ILE A 3 3.43 -12.62 0.25
C ILE A 3 3.69 -11.17 -0.14
N LYS A 4 3.78 -10.87 -1.43
CA LYS A 4 3.92 -9.50 -1.94
C LYS A 4 2.55 -8.81 -2.11
N PRO A 5 2.50 -7.46 -2.24
CA PRO A 5 1.24 -6.71 -2.30
C PRO A 5 0.23 -7.23 -3.32
N SER A 6 0.66 -7.44 -4.57
CA SER A 6 -0.23 -7.95 -5.64
C SER A 6 -0.80 -9.33 -5.33
N GLN A 7 0.01 -10.23 -4.78
CA GLN A 7 -0.43 -11.56 -4.37
C GLN A 7 -1.36 -11.51 -3.15
N LEU A 8 -1.17 -10.54 -2.23
CA LEU A 8 -2.04 -10.38 -1.07
C LEU A 8 -3.46 -10.05 -1.49
N VAL A 9 -3.65 -9.12 -2.44
CA VAL A 9 -4.98 -8.76 -2.95
C VAL A 9 -5.70 -9.97 -3.51
N GLU A 10 -5.02 -10.77 -4.31
CA GLU A 10 -5.60 -11.99 -4.88
C GLU A 10 -5.91 -13.04 -3.79
N ALA A 11 -5.00 -13.23 -2.83
CA ALA A 11 -5.24 -14.12 -1.70
C ALA A 11 -6.42 -13.69 -0.84
N LEU A 12 -6.63 -12.38 -0.64
CA LEU A 12 -7.79 -11.84 0.06
C LEU A 12 -9.10 -12.16 -0.68
N ARG A 13 -9.14 -11.98 -2.00
CA ARG A 13 -10.30 -12.33 -2.83
C ARG A 13 -10.68 -13.80 -2.72
N LEU A 14 -9.70 -14.69 -2.62
CA LEU A 14 -9.91 -16.13 -2.54
C LEU A 14 -10.28 -16.63 -1.13
N THR A 15 -9.84 -15.93 -0.08
CA THR A 15 -9.99 -16.45 1.30
C THR A 15 -11.07 -15.78 2.11
N LEU A 16 -11.32 -14.47 1.91
CA LEU A 16 -12.31 -13.72 2.68
C LEU A 16 -13.76 -14.20 2.55
N PRO A 17 -14.20 -14.81 1.43
CA PRO A 17 -15.54 -15.41 1.35
C PRO A 17 -15.82 -16.44 2.45
N ASP A 18 -14.78 -17.16 2.87
CA ASP A 18 -14.93 -18.30 3.80
C ASP A 18 -14.34 -18.01 5.19
N SER A 19 -13.37 -17.10 5.31
CA SER A 19 -12.63 -16.90 6.55
C SER A 19 -12.12 -15.49 6.72
N PRO A 20 -12.14 -14.93 7.94
CA PRO A 20 -11.43 -13.69 8.22
C PRO A 20 -9.93 -13.85 8.00
N VAL A 21 -9.26 -12.76 7.64
CA VAL A 21 -7.82 -12.75 7.31
C VAL A 21 -7.05 -11.85 8.25
N MET A 22 -5.90 -12.35 8.72
CA MET A 22 -4.91 -11.58 9.49
C MET A 22 -3.68 -11.27 8.63
N ILE A 23 -3.39 -9.99 8.42
CA ILE A 23 -2.23 -9.49 7.69
C ILE A 23 -1.14 -9.08 8.68
N TRP A 24 -0.06 -9.83 8.70
CA TRP A 24 1.15 -9.49 9.42
C TRP A 24 2.10 -8.70 8.54
N GLY A 25 2.76 -7.71 9.11
CA GLY A 25 3.81 -6.98 8.39
C GLY A 25 4.40 -5.88 9.23
N ALA A 26 5.63 -5.54 8.94
CA ALA A 26 6.36 -4.51 9.65
C ALA A 26 5.70 -3.11 9.51
N PRO A 27 6.02 -2.16 10.40
CA PRO A 27 5.46 -0.80 10.30
C PRO A 27 5.81 -0.12 8.98
N GLY A 28 4.84 0.55 8.36
CA GLY A 28 5.07 1.34 7.14
C GLY A 28 5.18 0.55 5.84
N VAL A 29 4.92 -0.78 5.85
CA VAL A 29 4.98 -1.64 4.66
C VAL A 29 3.78 -1.46 3.70
N GLY A 30 2.74 -0.72 4.10
CA GLY A 30 1.58 -0.41 3.25
C GLY A 30 0.32 -1.23 3.53
N LYS A 31 0.20 -1.97 4.64
CA LYS A 31 -0.98 -2.82 4.94
C LYS A 31 -2.32 -2.10 4.75
N SER A 32 -2.51 -0.97 5.41
CA SER A 32 -3.77 -0.21 5.37
C SER A 32 -4.03 0.38 3.97
N GLN A 33 -2.97 0.85 3.29
CA GLN A 33 -3.09 1.39 1.92
C GLN A 33 -3.56 0.32 0.93
N ILE A 34 -2.99 -0.89 1.00
CA ILE A 34 -3.40 -2.00 0.12
C ILE A 34 -4.88 -2.32 0.30
N ILE A 35 -5.38 -2.35 1.54
CA ILE A 35 -6.80 -2.61 1.80
C ILE A 35 -7.68 -1.47 1.27
N GLN A 36 -7.29 -0.20 1.49
CA GLN A 36 -8.03 0.96 0.99
C GLN A 36 -8.14 0.95 -0.55
N ASP A 37 -7.02 0.68 -1.23
CA ASP A 37 -6.97 0.69 -2.70
C ASP A 37 -7.68 -0.53 -3.32
N SER A 38 -7.91 -1.59 -2.54
CA SER A 38 -8.46 -2.86 -3.05
C SER A 38 -9.86 -3.19 -2.53
N VAL A 39 -10.49 -2.31 -1.76
CA VAL A 39 -11.75 -2.61 -1.05
C VAL A 39 -12.88 -3.05 -1.98
N GLU A 40 -13.04 -2.42 -3.14
CA GLU A 40 -14.05 -2.77 -4.13
C GLU A 40 -13.85 -4.19 -4.65
N GLY A 41 -12.67 -4.49 -5.18
CA GLY A 41 -12.38 -5.82 -5.73
C GLY A 41 -12.35 -6.95 -4.71
N ILE A 42 -12.03 -6.65 -3.44
CA ILE A 42 -12.14 -7.61 -2.33
C ILE A 42 -13.62 -7.89 -2.04
N PHE A 43 -14.42 -6.84 -1.93
CA PHE A 43 -15.83 -6.97 -1.60
C PHE A 43 -16.60 -7.69 -2.71
N ASP A 44 -16.34 -7.37 -3.98
CA ASP A 44 -16.96 -8.04 -5.14
C ASP A 44 -16.74 -9.55 -5.13
N ALA A 45 -15.55 -10.00 -4.76
CA ALA A 45 -15.25 -11.43 -4.63
C ALA A 45 -16.07 -12.08 -3.50
N VAL A 46 -16.21 -11.40 -2.36
CA VAL A 46 -17.01 -11.88 -1.21
C VAL A 46 -18.50 -11.92 -1.57
N ALA A 47 -19.01 -10.88 -2.21
CA ALA A 47 -20.39 -10.78 -2.64
C ALA A 47 -20.75 -11.88 -3.67
N SER A 48 -19.88 -12.09 -4.65
CA SER A 48 -20.06 -13.13 -5.68
C SER A 48 -20.11 -14.53 -5.07
N ALA A 49 -19.24 -14.84 -4.12
CA ALA A 49 -19.22 -16.13 -3.43
C ALA A 49 -20.49 -16.39 -2.59
N ARG A 50 -21.20 -15.33 -2.18
CA ARG A 50 -22.47 -15.40 -1.44
C ARG A 50 -23.71 -15.34 -2.32
N GLY A 51 -23.55 -15.44 -3.66
CA GLY A 51 -24.66 -15.44 -4.62
C GLY A 51 -25.26 -14.06 -4.87
N GLY A 52 -24.56 -13.01 -4.43
CA GLY A 52 -24.99 -11.62 -4.56
C GLY A 52 -24.43 -10.94 -5.82
N GLY A 53 -24.70 -11.47 -7.03
CA GLY A 53 -24.09 -11.00 -8.28
C GLY A 53 -24.33 -9.55 -8.68
N ASP A 54 -25.28 -8.81 -8.13
CA ASP A 54 -25.59 -7.40 -8.44
C ASP A 54 -26.02 -6.57 -7.20
N LEU A 55 -25.46 -6.79 -6.00
CA LEU A 55 -25.76 -6.11 -4.74
C LEU A 55 -24.88 -4.87 -4.53
N PHE A 56 -25.28 -3.66 -4.79
CA PHE A 56 -24.58 -2.71 -5.50
C PHE A 56 -24.54 -1.25 -5.15
N ALA A 57 -24.44 -0.95 -3.88
CA ALA A 57 -23.81 0.27 -3.40
C ALA A 57 -22.29 0.05 -3.36
N SER A 58 -21.48 1.05 -3.69
CA SER A 58 -20.04 1.00 -3.48
C SER A 58 -19.72 0.55 -2.04
N PRO A 59 -18.85 -0.43 -1.85
CA PRO A 59 -18.59 -0.99 -0.54
C PRO A 59 -17.95 0.06 0.38
N THR A 60 -18.37 0.06 1.64
CA THR A 60 -17.79 0.92 2.67
C THR A 60 -16.60 0.23 3.32
N LEU A 61 -15.49 0.96 3.51
CA LEU A 61 -14.40 0.54 4.37
C LEU A 61 -14.57 1.13 5.77
N TRP A 62 -14.79 0.25 6.76
CA TRP A 62 -14.76 0.63 8.18
C TRP A 62 -13.37 0.34 8.74
N GLU A 63 -12.46 1.31 8.66
CA GLU A 63 -11.15 1.21 9.28
C GLU A 63 -11.25 1.57 10.77
N ARG A 64 -10.81 0.66 11.64
CA ARG A 64 -10.79 0.82 13.09
C ARG A 64 -9.45 0.39 13.66
N ARG A 65 -8.79 1.26 14.41
CA ARG A 65 -7.59 0.91 15.17
C ARG A 65 -8.01 0.44 16.55
N ILE A 66 -7.63 -0.77 16.91
CA ILE A 66 -8.11 -1.39 18.15
C ILE A 66 -7.72 -0.61 19.41
N ASN A 67 -6.62 0.16 19.35
CA ASN A 67 -6.13 0.94 20.47
C ASN A 67 -6.86 2.27 20.69
N ASP A 68 -7.59 2.76 19.69
CA ASP A 68 -8.33 4.02 19.77
C ASP A 68 -9.64 3.89 20.58
N TYR A 69 -10.01 2.67 20.97
CA TYR A 69 -11.26 2.32 21.61
C TYR A 69 -11.05 1.61 22.94
N ASP A 70 -11.90 1.86 23.92
CA ASP A 70 -11.95 1.13 25.18
C ASP A 70 -12.80 -0.16 25.06
N LEU A 71 -12.75 -1.03 26.08
CA LEU A 71 -13.54 -2.27 26.08
C LEU A 71 -15.05 -2.00 26.01
N LEU A 72 -15.50 -0.90 26.60
CA LEU A 72 -16.91 -0.48 26.56
C LEU A 72 -17.35 -0.06 25.17
N ASP A 73 -16.44 0.49 24.37
CA ASP A 73 -16.72 0.82 22.97
C ASP A 73 -16.93 -0.43 22.10
N PHE A 74 -16.39 -1.57 22.52
CA PHE A 74 -16.65 -2.87 21.86
C PHE A 74 -17.95 -3.50 22.31
N ALA A 75 -18.21 -3.51 23.62
CA ALA A 75 -19.32 -4.23 24.21
C ALA A 75 -20.61 -3.39 24.33
N GLY A 76 -20.49 -2.07 24.20
CA GLY A 76 -21.58 -1.13 24.45
C GLY A 76 -21.78 -0.77 25.91
N LEU A 77 -22.33 0.42 26.15
CA LEU A 77 -22.60 0.92 27.49
C LEU A 77 -23.85 0.27 28.06
N PRO A 78 -23.79 -0.25 29.32
CA PRO A 78 -24.97 -0.79 29.98
C PRO A 78 -25.95 0.33 30.33
N HIS A 79 -27.22 0.11 30.05
CA HIS A 79 -28.32 0.98 30.44
C HIS A 79 -29.54 0.13 30.84
N VAL A 80 -30.46 0.69 31.57
CA VAL A 80 -31.66 -0.02 32.05
C VAL A 80 -32.87 0.47 31.27
N VAL A 81 -33.61 -0.46 30.67
CA VAL A 81 -34.90 -0.23 29.99
C VAL A 81 -35.86 -1.28 30.54
N ASP A 82 -37.02 -0.84 31.05
CA ASP A 82 -38.07 -1.70 31.61
C ASP A 82 -37.55 -2.72 32.66
N ASN A 83 -36.71 -2.25 33.59
CA ASN A 83 -36.03 -3.05 34.61
C ASN A 83 -35.11 -4.17 34.08
N VAL A 84 -34.76 -4.12 32.79
CA VAL A 84 -33.81 -5.05 32.14
C VAL A 84 -32.55 -4.27 31.74
N GLN A 85 -31.40 -4.80 32.14
CA GLN A 85 -30.12 -4.25 31.66
C GLN A 85 -29.92 -4.59 30.20
N LYS A 86 -29.84 -3.58 29.38
CA LYS A 86 -29.46 -3.66 27.95
C LYS A 86 -28.12 -2.96 27.74
N ARG A 87 -27.54 -3.13 26.55
CA ARG A 87 -26.34 -2.42 26.13
C ARG A 87 -26.65 -1.56 24.92
N ALA A 88 -26.27 -0.28 24.97
CA ALA A 88 -26.28 0.58 23.78
C ALA A 88 -25.23 0.07 22.80
N LEU A 89 -25.62 -0.18 21.55
CA LEU A 89 -24.69 -0.67 20.53
C LEU A 89 -23.70 0.45 20.17
N PRO A 90 -22.40 0.17 20.16
CA PRO A 90 -21.40 1.15 19.77
C PRO A 90 -21.42 1.37 18.25
N ASP A 91 -21.22 2.61 17.84
CA ASP A 91 -21.15 3.04 16.44
C ASP A 91 -19.87 2.60 15.69
N ILE A 92 -18.93 1.98 16.41
CA ILE A 92 -17.73 1.42 15.78
C ILE A 92 -18.05 0.26 14.84
N TRP A 93 -19.17 -0.43 15.07
CA TRP A 93 -19.54 -1.60 14.30
C TRP A 93 -20.35 -1.24 13.05
N PRO A 94 -20.08 -1.90 11.90
CA PRO A 94 -20.82 -1.68 10.66
C PRO A 94 -22.34 -1.86 10.84
N GLY A 95 -23.11 -0.91 10.33
CA GLY A 95 -24.58 -0.97 10.32
C GLY A 95 -25.26 -0.58 11.63
N VAL A 96 -24.54 -0.20 12.69
CA VAL A 96 -25.16 0.34 13.89
C VAL A 96 -25.78 1.71 13.57
N GLY A 97 -27.07 1.88 13.91
CA GLY A 97 -27.82 3.09 13.60
C GLY A 97 -28.33 3.18 12.16
N SER A 98 -28.14 2.14 11.34
CA SER A 98 -28.71 2.04 10.01
C SER A 98 -29.92 1.10 10.02
N ASP A 99 -31.00 1.53 9.41
CA ASP A 99 -32.18 0.69 9.13
C ASP A 99 -32.01 -0.09 7.80
N GLU A 100 -31.05 0.31 6.96
CA GLU A 100 -30.76 -0.31 5.68
C GLU A 100 -29.58 -1.31 5.80
N PRO A 101 -29.57 -2.38 4.98
CA PRO A 101 -28.45 -3.31 4.89
C PRO A 101 -27.15 -2.58 4.50
N VAL A 102 -26.02 -3.01 5.10
CA VAL A 102 -24.71 -2.41 4.87
C VAL A 102 -23.75 -3.38 4.21
N TYR A 103 -22.86 -2.88 3.36
CA TYR A 103 -21.98 -3.67 2.52
C TYR A 103 -20.57 -3.12 2.55
N GLY A 104 -19.57 -4.01 2.74
CA GLY A 104 -18.18 -3.58 2.70
C GLY A 104 -17.20 -4.45 3.51
N VAL A 105 -16.13 -3.79 3.96
CA VAL A 105 -15.03 -4.43 4.68
C VAL A 105 -14.81 -3.75 6.04
N LEU A 106 -14.84 -4.54 7.10
CA LEU A 106 -14.38 -4.12 8.42
C LEU A 106 -12.88 -4.42 8.53
N PHE A 107 -12.07 -3.38 8.60
CA PHE A 107 -10.63 -3.46 8.73
C PHE A 107 -10.19 -3.07 10.14
N LEU A 108 -9.69 -4.07 10.91
CA LEU A 108 -9.22 -3.88 12.28
C LEU A 108 -7.69 -3.80 12.29
N ASP A 109 -7.16 -2.57 12.29
CA ASP A 109 -5.71 -2.34 12.32
C ASP A 109 -5.16 -2.39 13.74
N GLU A 110 -3.85 -2.66 13.85
CA GLU A 110 -3.11 -2.80 15.12
C GLU A 110 -3.70 -3.88 16.06
N PHE A 111 -4.38 -4.90 15.50
CA PHE A 111 -5.09 -5.91 16.28
C PHE A 111 -4.23 -6.60 17.35
N PRO A 112 -2.98 -7.05 17.09
CA PRO A 112 -2.13 -7.70 18.12
C PRO A 112 -1.62 -6.75 19.20
N GLN A 113 -1.70 -5.43 18.99
CA GLN A 113 -1.34 -4.42 19.99
C GLN A 113 -2.47 -4.16 20.98
N GLY A 114 -3.69 -4.55 20.67
CA GLY A 114 -4.85 -4.43 21.57
C GLY A 114 -4.74 -5.31 22.81
N ALA A 115 -5.29 -4.84 23.92
CA ALA A 115 -5.40 -5.61 25.15
C ALA A 115 -6.13 -6.95 24.91
N ARG A 116 -5.82 -7.97 25.71
CA ARG A 116 -6.37 -9.33 25.52
C ARG A 116 -7.90 -9.36 25.58
N GLU A 117 -8.51 -8.52 26.39
CA GLU A 117 -9.95 -8.42 26.53
C GLU A 117 -10.61 -7.96 25.22
N LYS A 118 -9.98 -6.98 24.54
CA LYS A 118 -10.42 -6.49 23.21
C LYS A 118 -10.25 -7.58 22.14
N GLN A 119 -9.11 -8.28 22.14
CA GLN A 119 -8.89 -9.42 21.25
C GLN A 119 -9.93 -10.52 21.44
N THR A 120 -10.33 -10.81 22.71
CA THR A 120 -11.35 -11.79 23.02
C THR A 120 -12.75 -11.35 22.53
N ALA A 121 -13.07 -10.06 22.64
CA ALA A 121 -14.34 -9.54 22.13
C ALA A 121 -14.41 -9.69 20.59
N VAL A 122 -13.35 -9.34 19.86
CA VAL A 122 -13.26 -9.54 18.42
C VAL A 122 -13.29 -11.02 18.05
N GLN A 123 -12.63 -11.90 18.83
CA GLN A 123 -12.69 -13.34 18.60
C GLN A 123 -14.14 -13.86 18.58
N ARG A 124 -14.99 -13.40 19.50
CA ARG A 124 -16.42 -13.77 19.50
C ARG A 124 -17.13 -13.29 18.26
N LEU A 125 -16.81 -12.07 17.80
CA LEU A 125 -17.35 -11.55 16.55
C LEU A 125 -16.99 -12.45 15.36
N LEU A 126 -15.74 -12.94 15.29
CA LEU A 126 -15.29 -13.82 14.22
C LEU A 126 -15.89 -15.21 14.31
N ASP A 127 -16.13 -15.74 15.50
CA ASP A 127 -16.64 -17.11 15.72
C ASP A 127 -18.17 -17.21 15.61
N GLU A 128 -18.86 -16.26 16.24
CA GLU A 128 -20.30 -16.29 16.48
C GLU A 128 -21.04 -15.24 15.65
N GLY A 129 -20.30 -14.30 15.07
CA GLY A 129 -20.86 -13.13 14.39
C GLY A 129 -21.55 -12.16 15.35
N ARG A 130 -21.21 -12.19 16.64
CA ARG A 130 -21.89 -11.37 17.68
C ARG A 130 -20.95 -10.81 18.71
N ILE A 131 -21.28 -9.59 19.15
CA ILE A 131 -20.75 -8.99 20.39
C ILE A 131 -21.94 -8.38 21.13
N GLY A 132 -22.35 -8.99 22.26
CA GLY A 132 -23.58 -8.59 22.95
C GLY A 132 -24.79 -8.69 22.02
N ASP A 133 -25.51 -7.59 21.84
CA ASP A 133 -26.68 -7.50 20.95
C ASP A 133 -26.32 -7.18 19.48
N TYR A 134 -25.06 -6.85 19.20
CA TYR A 134 -24.60 -6.61 17.84
C TYR A 134 -24.48 -7.90 17.04
N VAL A 135 -24.94 -7.87 15.80
CA VAL A 135 -24.83 -8.95 14.83
C VAL A 135 -24.04 -8.46 13.62
N LEU A 136 -22.95 -9.16 13.30
CA LEU A 136 -22.12 -8.87 12.13
C LEU A 136 -22.91 -9.19 10.84
N PRO A 137 -23.12 -8.22 9.95
CA PRO A 137 -23.86 -8.43 8.71
C PRO A 137 -23.25 -9.53 7.85
N GLY A 138 -24.09 -10.48 7.40
CA GLY A 138 -23.71 -11.59 6.52
C GLY A 138 -22.86 -12.68 7.17
N HIS A 139 -22.70 -12.69 8.50
CA HIS A 139 -21.94 -13.75 9.16
C HIS A 139 -22.70 -15.09 9.11
N PRO A 140 -22.05 -16.22 8.73
CA PRO A 140 -22.72 -17.49 8.45
C PRO A 140 -23.57 -18.06 9.60
N LYS A 141 -23.22 -17.78 10.85
CA LYS A 141 -23.94 -18.30 12.02
C LYS A 141 -25.05 -17.37 12.54
N SER A 142 -24.88 -16.06 12.37
CA SER A 142 -25.75 -15.06 13.02
C SER A 142 -26.63 -14.29 12.05
N ASP A 143 -26.24 -14.17 10.78
CA ASP A 143 -26.99 -13.54 9.70
C ASP A 143 -26.75 -14.28 8.36
N PRO A 144 -27.11 -15.59 8.27
CA PRO A 144 -26.80 -16.42 7.11
C PRO A 144 -27.50 -15.95 5.82
N ASP A 145 -28.65 -15.32 5.94
CA ASP A 145 -29.43 -14.80 4.83
C ASP A 145 -29.03 -13.39 4.40
N CYS A 146 -27.96 -12.84 5.00
CA CYS A 146 -27.46 -11.48 4.74
C CYS A 146 -28.53 -10.39 4.86
N LYS A 147 -29.50 -10.55 5.78
CA LYS A 147 -30.61 -9.58 5.98
C LYS A 147 -30.11 -8.20 6.43
N ARG A 148 -28.96 -8.15 7.08
CA ARG A 148 -28.31 -6.92 7.56
C ARG A 148 -27.27 -6.38 6.59
N GLY A 149 -27.08 -7.05 5.45
CA GLY A 149 -26.02 -6.78 4.49
C GLY A 149 -24.89 -7.81 4.52
N LEU A 150 -23.72 -7.44 4.06
CA LEU A 150 -22.55 -8.32 3.98
C LEU A 150 -21.27 -7.55 4.32
N VAL A 151 -20.55 -7.99 5.35
CA VAL A 151 -19.31 -7.38 5.81
C VAL A 151 -18.21 -8.44 5.93
N ALA A 152 -17.16 -8.28 5.13
CA ALA A 152 -15.93 -9.07 5.26
C ALA A 152 -15.05 -8.50 6.38
N VAL A 153 -14.28 -9.34 7.06
CA VAL A 153 -13.42 -8.91 8.16
C VAL A 153 -11.95 -9.16 7.84
N VAL A 154 -11.17 -8.09 7.82
CA VAL A 154 -9.72 -8.11 7.67
C VAL A 154 -9.07 -7.53 8.92
N LEU A 155 -8.07 -8.20 9.44
CA LEU A 155 -7.29 -7.73 10.58
C LEU A 155 -5.84 -7.48 10.13
N ALA A 156 -5.17 -6.52 10.75
CA ALA A 156 -3.76 -6.28 10.50
C ALA A 156 -2.98 -5.97 11.78
N GLY A 157 -1.67 -6.18 11.72
CA GLY A 157 -0.81 -5.78 12.81
C GLY A 157 0.65 -6.16 12.58
N ASN A 158 1.48 -5.74 13.51
CA ASN A 158 2.91 -6.01 13.50
C ASN A 158 3.21 -7.26 14.33
N ARG A 159 4.26 -8.00 13.97
CA ARG A 159 4.74 -9.15 14.74
C ARG A 159 5.53 -8.67 15.97
N GLN A 160 5.66 -9.53 16.97
CA GLN A 160 6.54 -9.26 18.12
C GLN A 160 8.00 -9.08 17.68
N SER A 161 8.44 -9.81 16.64
CA SER A 161 9.76 -9.65 16.03
C SER A 161 10.01 -8.25 15.49
N ASP A 162 8.96 -7.52 15.10
CA ASP A 162 9.06 -6.17 14.56
C ASP A 162 9.19 -5.10 15.68
N ARG A 163 9.39 -5.54 16.95
CA ARG A 163 9.47 -4.69 18.17
C ARG A 163 8.34 -3.67 18.33
N ALA A 164 7.22 -3.91 17.68
CA ALA A 164 5.98 -3.21 18.00
C ALA A 164 5.52 -3.68 19.39
N ASN A 165 4.88 -2.80 20.15
CA ASN A 165 4.25 -3.12 21.43
C ASN A 165 3.07 -4.09 21.21
N SER A 166 3.38 -5.34 20.84
CA SER A 166 2.40 -6.38 20.56
C SER A 166 2.30 -7.31 21.75
N HIS A 167 1.10 -7.47 22.30
CA HIS A 167 0.82 -8.43 23.36
C HIS A 167 0.83 -9.88 22.87
N GLY A 168 1.04 -10.08 21.57
CA GLY A 168 0.87 -11.37 20.93
C GLY A 168 -0.60 -11.76 20.80
N MET A 169 -0.87 -12.72 19.95
CA MET A 169 -2.21 -13.26 19.76
C MET A 169 -2.28 -14.67 20.36
N GLY A 170 -3.34 -14.97 21.10
CA GLY A 170 -3.57 -16.31 21.63
C GLY A 170 -3.75 -17.33 20.49
N THR A 171 -3.29 -18.57 20.69
CA THR A 171 -3.42 -19.65 19.70
C THR A 171 -4.87 -19.90 19.31
N GLN A 172 -5.81 -19.73 20.26
CA GLN A 172 -7.24 -19.87 20.00
C GLN A 172 -7.76 -18.82 19.01
N THR A 173 -7.32 -17.58 19.11
CA THR A 173 -7.71 -16.50 18.17
C THR A 173 -7.04 -16.73 16.83
N GLY A 174 -5.77 -17.11 16.82
CA GLY A 174 -5.02 -17.34 15.59
C GLY A 174 -5.58 -18.45 14.71
N SER A 175 -6.08 -19.54 15.30
CA SER A 175 -6.62 -20.67 14.54
C SER A 175 -7.93 -20.38 13.78
N ARG A 176 -8.54 -19.21 13.97
CA ARG A 176 -9.81 -18.79 13.35
C ARG A 176 -9.67 -17.92 12.12
N MET A 177 -8.45 -17.65 11.73
CA MET A 177 -8.14 -16.73 10.64
C MET A 177 -7.12 -17.34 9.69
N VAL A 178 -7.15 -16.91 8.45
CA VAL A 178 -6.06 -17.16 7.51
C VAL A 178 -4.98 -16.10 7.74
N HIS A 179 -3.70 -16.51 7.76
CA HIS A 179 -2.59 -15.62 8.07
C HIS A 179 -1.70 -15.38 6.87
N PHE A 180 -1.51 -14.13 6.51
CA PHE A 180 -0.52 -13.72 5.52
C PHE A 180 0.54 -12.82 6.14
N THR A 181 1.79 -12.95 5.69
CA THR A 181 2.88 -12.05 6.06
C THR A 181 3.27 -11.22 4.85
N LEU A 182 2.91 -9.94 4.88
CA LEU A 182 3.23 -8.98 3.83
C LEU A 182 4.71 -8.64 3.87
N ALA A 183 5.38 -8.77 2.72
CA ALA A 183 6.72 -8.26 2.47
C ALA A 183 6.69 -7.17 1.41
N PRO A 184 7.53 -6.13 1.52
CA PRO A 184 7.65 -5.13 0.46
C PRO A 184 8.23 -5.78 -0.80
N ASP A 185 7.72 -5.35 -1.95
CA ASP A 185 8.20 -5.75 -3.27
C ASP A 185 8.42 -4.48 -4.11
N VAL A 186 9.56 -4.43 -4.81
CA VAL A 186 9.96 -3.22 -5.54
C VAL A 186 9.06 -2.96 -6.74
N ASP A 187 8.72 -3.98 -7.49
CA ASP A 187 7.94 -3.81 -8.72
C ASP A 187 6.48 -3.46 -8.40
N ASP A 188 5.91 -4.10 -7.39
CA ASP A 188 4.57 -3.74 -6.87
C ASP A 188 4.56 -2.31 -6.32
N TRP A 189 5.62 -1.91 -5.59
CA TRP A 189 5.71 -0.54 -5.07
C TRP A 189 5.88 0.49 -6.18
N LEU A 190 6.71 0.23 -7.20
CA LEU A 190 6.88 1.11 -8.36
C LEU A 190 5.57 1.25 -9.15
N GLY A 191 4.80 0.17 -9.25
CA GLY A 191 3.46 0.17 -9.81
C GLY A 191 2.54 1.16 -9.11
N TRP A 192 2.38 1.00 -7.80
CA TRP A 192 1.60 1.90 -6.96
C TRP A 192 2.13 3.33 -6.97
N ALA A 193 3.46 3.50 -6.87
CA ALA A 193 4.10 4.81 -6.82
C ALA A 193 3.82 5.68 -8.05
N ALA A 194 3.66 5.06 -9.23
CA ALA A 194 3.31 5.77 -10.45
C ALA A 194 1.84 6.27 -10.44
N GLU A 195 0.91 5.48 -9.91
CA GLU A 195 -0.51 5.86 -9.74
C GLU A 195 -0.68 6.92 -8.64
N ALA A 196 0.10 6.80 -7.56
CA ALA A 196 0.12 7.76 -6.45
C ALA A 196 0.93 9.03 -6.74
N ASP A 197 1.38 9.22 -7.97
CA ASP A 197 2.18 10.38 -8.41
C ASP A 197 3.43 10.60 -7.52
N VAL A 198 4.14 9.52 -7.15
CA VAL A 198 5.42 9.63 -6.46
C VAL A 198 6.46 10.28 -7.38
N ASP A 199 7.29 11.15 -6.81
CA ASP A 199 8.30 11.89 -7.60
C ASP A 199 9.27 10.93 -8.31
N PRO A 200 9.55 11.14 -9.63
CA PRO A 200 10.41 10.27 -10.41
C PRO A 200 11.83 10.07 -9.87
N LEU A 201 12.38 11.06 -9.13
CA LEU A 201 13.67 10.87 -8.45
C LEU A 201 13.61 9.81 -7.36
N VAL A 202 12.49 9.73 -6.64
CA VAL A 202 12.31 8.73 -5.57
C VAL A 202 12.08 7.34 -6.17
N THR A 203 11.31 7.23 -7.25
CA THR A 203 11.11 5.94 -7.94
C THR A 203 12.40 5.44 -8.59
N ALA A 204 13.17 6.32 -9.25
CA ALA A 204 14.48 6.00 -9.81
C ALA A 204 15.48 5.58 -8.72
N PHE A 205 15.48 6.26 -7.57
CA PHE A 205 16.31 5.90 -6.43
C PHE A 205 16.03 4.49 -5.92
N VAL A 206 14.76 4.14 -5.73
CA VAL A 206 14.36 2.79 -5.28
C VAL A 206 14.68 1.74 -6.35
N LYS A 207 14.48 2.05 -7.64
CA LYS A 207 14.84 1.13 -8.74
C LYS A 207 16.35 0.88 -8.79
N GLN A 208 17.17 1.91 -8.57
CA GLN A 208 18.63 1.81 -8.54
C GLN A 208 19.15 1.09 -7.29
N MET A 209 18.52 1.33 -6.13
CA MET A 209 18.94 0.83 -4.82
C MET A 209 17.74 0.18 -4.10
N PRO A 210 17.36 -1.03 -4.51
CA PRO A 210 16.16 -1.72 -4.00
C PRO A 210 16.13 -1.93 -2.49
N GLU A 211 17.29 -2.03 -1.86
CA GLU A 211 17.45 -2.18 -0.42
C GLU A 211 16.88 -1.01 0.39
N TYR A 212 16.73 0.16 -0.22
CA TYR A 212 16.11 1.33 0.42
C TYR A 212 14.58 1.37 0.28
N LEU A 213 13.95 0.39 -0.35
CA LEU A 213 12.49 0.28 -0.25
C LEU A 213 12.05 0.02 1.19
N TYR A 214 12.78 -0.84 1.90
CA TYR A 214 12.52 -1.15 3.29
C TYR A 214 13.82 -1.49 4.04
N LYS A 215 14.31 -0.56 4.84
CA LYS A 215 15.49 -0.73 5.68
C LYS A 215 15.30 -0.08 7.05
N LEU A 216 14.31 -0.60 7.79
CA LEU A 216 14.07 -0.18 9.17
C LEU A 216 14.82 -1.13 10.10
N ASP A 217 15.81 -0.62 10.86
CA ASP A 217 16.45 -1.40 11.91
C ASP A 217 15.66 -1.28 13.23
N PRO A 218 14.90 -2.31 13.61
CA PRO A 218 14.15 -2.29 14.86
C PRO A 218 15.08 -2.36 16.09
N THR A 219 16.39 -2.62 15.90
CA THR A 219 17.37 -2.72 16.98
C THR A 219 18.13 -1.43 17.22
N ALA A 220 18.01 -0.47 16.30
CA ALA A 220 18.70 0.80 16.41
C ALA A 220 18.32 1.49 17.73
N LYS A 221 19.33 1.74 18.56
CA LYS A 221 19.23 2.57 19.76
C LYS A 221 19.31 4.04 19.34
N SER A 222 18.32 4.52 18.64
CA SER A 222 18.24 5.90 18.22
C SER A 222 17.04 6.56 18.89
N ASP A 223 17.23 7.75 19.39
CA ASP A 223 16.13 8.59 19.90
C ASP A 223 15.13 8.96 18.78
N THR A 224 15.56 8.82 17.53
CA THR A 224 14.75 9.05 16.33
C THR A 224 14.89 7.86 15.38
N PRO A 225 14.18 6.72 15.61
CA PRO A 225 14.25 5.56 14.75
C PRO A 225 13.54 5.84 13.41
N THR A 226 14.25 6.48 12.50
CA THR A 226 13.80 6.76 11.13
C THR A 226 14.57 5.90 10.16
N GLY A 227 13.87 5.40 9.15
CA GLY A 227 14.48 4.61 8.08
C GLY A 227 13.58 4.58 6.86
N PRO A 228 14.11 4.16 5.70
CA PRO A 228 13.30 4.05 4.49
C PRO A 228 12.27 2.92 4.64
N THR A 229 11.05 3.26 4.32
CA THR A 229 9.88 2.38 4.19
C THR A 229 9.00 2.93 3.07
N PRO A 230 8.08 2.17 2.46
CA PRO A 230 7.10 2.71 1.52
C PRO A 230 6.45 4.02 1.98
N ARG A 231 6.02 4.09 3.25
CA ARG A 231 5.42 5.29 3.86
C ARG A 231 6.38 6.47 3.93
N THR A 232 7.64 6.26 4.32
CA THR A 232 8.61 7.35 4.44
C THR A 232 9.13 7.80 3.08
N LEU A 233 9.20 6.92 2.08
CA LEU A 233 9.51 7.26 0.70
C LEU A 233 8.41 8.12 0.05
N GLU A 234 7.14 7.86 0.35
CA GLU A 234 6.04 8.74 -0.06
C GLU A 234 6.18 10.14 0.58
N LYS A 235 6.53 10.23 1.86
CA LYS A 235 6.82 11.51 2.52
C LYS A 235 8.02 12.22 1.88
N LEU A 236 9.08 11.47 1.54
CA LEU A 236 10.24 12.00 0.84
C LEU A 236 9.84 12.60 -0.52
N SER A 237 9.01 11.90 -1.29
CA SER A 237 8.45 12.40 -2.55
C SER A 237 7.73 13.73 -2.37
N LYS A 238 6.85 13.84 -1.38
CA LYS A 238 6.16 15.09 -1.05
C LYS A 238 7.12 16.24 -0.70
N ALA A 239 8.21 15.92 0.00
CA ALA A 239 9.24 16.91 0.33
C ALA A 239 10.03 17.35 -0.92
N VAL A 240 10.42 16.40 -1.79
CA VAL A 240 11.12 16.67 -3.06
C VAL A 240 10.29 17.58 -3.97
N LYS A 241 9.00 17.30 -4.12
CA LYS A 241 8.08 18.11 -4.93
C LYS A 241 7.95 19.56 -4.46
N ARG A 242 8.17 19.82 -3.18
CA ARG A 242 8.16 21.17 -2.60
C ARG A 242 9.45 21.95 -2.86
N CYS A 243 10.45 21.32 -3.48
CA CYS A 243 11.73 21.94 -3.85
C CYS A 243 12.37 22.72 -2.68
N PRO A 244 12.72 22.08 -1.56
CA PRO A 244 13.29 22.78 -0.41
C PRO A 244 14.60 23.48 -0.77
N PRO A 245 14.92 24.62 -0.15
CA PRO A 245 16.22 25.27 -0.33
C PRO A 245 17.37 24.31 0.02
N ALA A 246 18.47 24.35 -0.74
CA ALA A 246 19.61 23.43 -0.58
C ALA A 246 20.17 23.37 0.86
N ALA A 247 20.11 24.49 1.57
CA ALA A 247 20.59 24.56 2.97
C ALA A 247 19.81 23.68 3.95
N ILE A 248 18.55 23.32 3.63
CA ILE A 248 17.66 22.53 4.51
C ILE A 248 17.27 21.18 3.92
N GLU A 249 17.71 20.85 2.71
CA GLU A 249 17.41 19.53 2.10
C GLU A 249 17.92 18.37 2.95
N THR A 250 19.21 18.44 3.37
CA THR A 250 19.82 17.38 4.17
C THR A 250 19.06 17.11 5.48
N PRO A 251 18.79 18.11 6.35
CA PRO A 251 18.03 17.85 7.57
C PRO A 251 16.61 17.36 7.31
N ILE A 252 15.91 17.84 6.27
CA ILE A 252 14.57 17.37 5.92
C ILE A 252 14.61 15.89 5.51
N TYR A 253 15.47 15.52 4.56
CA TYR A 253 15.52 14.15 4.06
C TYR A 253 16.03 13.18 5.13
N THR A 254 17.04 13.59 5.93
CA THR A 254 17.50 12.79 7.09
C THR A 254 16.39 12.54 8.10
N GLY A 255 15.59 13.56 8.40
CA GLY A 255 14.45 13.43 9.32
C GLY A 255 13.33 12.51 8.78
N ILE A 256 13.25 12.30 7.46
CA ILE A 256 12.22 11.45 6.84
C ILE A 256 12.70 10.00 6.70
N VAL A 257 13.89 9.76 6.14
CA VAL A 257 14.35 8.43 5.74
C VAL A 257 15.64 7.96 6.46
N GLY A 258 16.13 8.71 7.42
CA GLY A 258 17.38 8.43 8.12
C GLY A 258 18.62 8.87 7.35
N GLU A 259 19.75 8.98 8.06
CA GLU A 259 20.97 9.60 7.54
C GLU A 259 21.57 8.85 6.34
N GLU A 260 21.67 7.55 6.41
CA GLU A 260 22.27 6.72 5.36
C GLU A 260 21.48 6.83 4.04
N CYS A 261 20.16 6.63 4.11
CA CYS A 261 19.29 6.74 2.95
C CYS A 261 19.25 8.16 2.39
N ALA A 262 19.16 9.17 3.25
CA ALA A 262 19.16 10.58 2.82
C ALA A 262 20.46 10.94 2.08
N ARG A 263 21.62 10.48 2.56
CA ARG A 263 22.92 10.72 1.90
C ARG A 263 22.95 10.08 0.51
N ALA A 264 22.50 8.82 0.37
CA ALA A 264 22.45 8.14 -0.91
C ALA A 264 21.47 8.84 -1.88
N PHE A 265 20.30 9.26 -1.39
CA PHE A 265 19.32 9.98 -2.20
C PHE A 265 19.83 11.38 -2.64
N LEU A 266 20.49 12.12 -1.76
CA LEU A 266 21.08 13.43 -2.10
C LEU A 266 22.16 13.31 -3.19
N ALA A 267 22.94 12.24 -3.20
CA ALA A 267 23.89 11.99 -4.28
C ALA A 267 23.19 11.88 -5.64
N LEU A 268 22.07 11.18 -5.72
CA LEU A 268 21.25 11.12 -6.93
C LEU A 268 20.65 12.48 -7.30
N CYS A 269 20.15 13.25 -6.32
CA CYS A 269 19.63 14.60 -6.56
C CYS A 269 20.70 15.54 -7.13
N HIS A 270 21.93 15.49 -6.59
CA HIS A 270 23.04 16.29 -7.10
C HIS A 270 23.43 15.88 -8.52
N ALA A 271 23.50 14.58 -8.79
CA ALA A 271 23.75 14.07 -10.14
C ALA A 271 22.68 14.57 -11.14
N ALA A 272 21.39 14.49 -10.74
CA ALA A 272 20.28 14.95 -11.57
C ALA A 272 20.37 16.45 -11.93
N ARG A 273 20.81 17.29 -10.99
CA ARG A 273 20.98 18.75 -11.23
C ARG A 273 22.05 19.08 -12.28
N GLY A 274 23.03 18.20 -12.45
CA GLY A 274 24.10 18.36 -13.44
C GLY A 274 23.73 17.87 -14.84
N ILE A 275 22.59 17.22 -15.03
CA ILE A 275 22.19 16.62 -16.32
C ILE A 275 21.25 17.56 -17.08
N ASN A 276 21.57 17.82 -18.33
CA ASN A 276 20.67 18.49 -19.27
C ASN A 276 19.98 17.43 -20.15
N VAL A 277 18.68 17.21 -19.94
CA VAL A 277 17.89 16.27 -20.76
C VAL A 277 17.16 16.95 -21.93
N GLU A 278 17.22 18.27 -22.06
CA GLU A 278 16.51 18.99 -23.13
C GLU A 278 16.99 18.55 -24.53
N GLU A 279 18.28 18.25 -24.67
CA GLU A 279 18.84 17.72 -25.91
C GLU A 279 18.27 16.33 -26.20
N ALA A 280 18.09 15.46 -25.22
CA ALA A 280 17.48 14.15 -25.41
C ALA A 280 16.01 14.24 -25.87
N LEU A 281 15.28 15.29 -25.43
CA LEU A 281 13.88 15.50 -25.80
C LEU A 281 13.72 16.04 -27.22
N THR A 282 14.74 16.71 -27.78
CA THR A 282 14.68 17.36 -29.09
C THR A 282 15.53 16.68 -30.17
N SER A 283 16.67 16.13 -29.78
CA SER A 283 17.68 15.54 -30.67
C SER A 283 18.23 14.22 -30.08
N PRO A 284 17.37 13.20 -29.91
CA PRO A 284 17.71 11.97 -29.19
C PRO A 284 18.91 11.20 -29.81
N ASP A 285 19.14 11.35 -31.10
CA ASP A 285 20.19 10.61 -31.83
C ASP A 285 21.60 11.14 -31.52
N THR A 286 21.74 12.42 -31.19
CA THR A 286 23.04 13.09 -30.93
C THR A 286 23.33 13.31 -29.45
N CYS A 287 22.32 13.35 -28.61
CA CYS A 287 22.46 13.53 -27.14
C CYS A 287 23.36 12.44 -26.54
N PRO A 288 24.41 12.77 -25.79
CA PRO A 288 25.26 11.76 -25.17
C PRO A 288 24.50 10.98 -24.06
N VAL A 289 24.63 9.65 -24.09
CA VAL A 289 24.12 8.79 -23.03
C VAL A 289 25.10 8.88 -21.84
N PRO A 290 24.64 9.11 -20.59
CA PRO A 290 25.52 9.16 -19.43
C PRO A 290 26.26 7.82 -19.25
N SER A 291 27.58 7.89 -18.95
CA SER A 291 28.42 6.69 -18.84
C SER A 291 28.31 5.96 -17.49
N ASP A 292 27.87 6.66 -16.44
CA ASP A 292 27.73 6.12 -15.09
C ASP A 292 26.27 5.73 -14.80
N THR A 293 26.07 4.57 -14.18
CA THR A 293 24.74 4.03 -13.88
C THR A 293 23.91 4.98 -13.00
N GLY A 294 24.54 5.66 -12.03
CA GLY A 294 23.85 6.65 -11.18
C GLY A 294 23.35 7.85 -11.99
N LEU A 295 24.18 8.33 -12.93
CA LEU A 295 23.79 9.39 -13.87
C LEU A 295 22.70 8.94 -14.82
N GLN A 296 22.69 7.67 -15.21
CA GLN A 296 21.63 7.11 -16.04
C GLN A 296 20.28 7.08 -15.33
N PHE A 297 20.23 6.66 -14.05
CA PHE A 297 19.00 6.73 -13.26
C PHE A 297 18.57 8.18 -12.99
N ALA A 298 19.52 9.08 -12.80
CA ALA A 298 19.22 10.51 -12.69
C ALA A 298 18.63 11.07 -13.99
N ALA A 299 19.21 10.73 -15.15
CA ALA A 299 18.65 11.08 -16.46
C ALA A 299 17.24 10.48 -16.66
N ALA A 300 17.06 9.20 -16.35
CA ALA A 300 15.76 8.53 -16.42
C ALA A 300 14.68 9.28 -15.63
N SER A 301 14.98 9.70 -14.39
CA SER A 301 14.05 10.46 -13.56
C SER A 301 13.66 11.80 -14.18
N LEU A 302 14.60 12.49 -14.81
CA LEU A 302 14.36 13.77 -15.49
C LEU A 302 13.55 13.59 -16.76
N LEU A 303 13.82 12.53 -17.56
CA LEU A 303 13.03 12.19 -18.74
C LEU A 303 11.58 11.91 -18.36
N ILE A 304 11.33 11.12 -17.31
CA ILE A 304 9.98 10.84 -16.82
C ILE A 304 9.29 12.14 -16.35
N ARG A 305 9.99 13.01 -15.63
CA ARG A 305 9.46 14.28 -15.14
C ARG A 305 9.10 15.25 -16.28
N ARG A 306 9.90 15.30 -17.36
CA ARG A 306 9.74 16.19 -18.51
C ARG A 306 8.94 15.57 -19.65
N SER A 307 8.47 14.33 -19.48
CA SER A 307 7.70 13.64 -20.52
C SER A 307 6.36 14.30 -20.81
N SER A 308 6.01 14.31 -22.07
CA SER A 308 4.71 14.69 -22.61
C SER A 308 4.37 13.74 -23.77
N THR A 309 3.13 13.80 -24.27
CA THR A 309 2.75 13.06 -25.48
C THR A 309 3.55 13.47 -26.72
N GLU A 310 3.99 14.73 -26.77
CA GLU A 310 4.72 15.30 -27.93
C GLU A 310 6.18 14.82 -28.00
N ASN A 311 6.83 14.64 -26.86
CA ASN A 311 8.26 14.25 -26.81
C ASN A 311 8.48 12.76 -26.50
N PHE A 312 7.41 11.99 -26.32
CA PHE A 312 7.49 10.57 -25.96
C PHE A 312 8.32 9.75 -26.96
N ASP A 313 8.11 9.97 -28.27
CA ASP A 313 8.85 9.25 -29.34
C ASP A 313 10.36 9.49 -29.24
N ASN A 314 10.77 10.72 -28.94
CA ASN A 314 12.18 11.07 -28.77
C ASN A 314 12.77 10.42 -27.50
N ILE A 315 11.99 10.36 -26.41
CA ILE A 315 12.42 9.66 -25.19
C ILE A 315 12.65 8.18 -25.46
N VAL A 316 11.71 7.51 -26.15
CA VAL A 316 11.85 6.08 -26.50
C VAL A 316 13.09 5.87 -27.35
N LYS A 317 13.30 6.67 -28.39
CA LYS A 317 14.52 6.60 -29.22
C LYS A 317 15.79 6.76 -28.39
N PHE A 318 15.82 7.71 -27.47
CA PHE A 318 16.99 7.96 -26.65
C PHE A 318 17.30 6.81 -25.68
N VAL A 319 16.30 6.23 -25.00
CA VAL A 319 16.51 5.14 -24.04
C VAL A 319 16.79 3.79 -24.71
N GLU A 320 16.49 3.65 -26.00
CA GLU A 320 16.83 2.45 -26.80
C GLU A 320 18.23 2.50 -27.43
N ARG A 321 18.97 3.61 -27.27
CA ARG A 321 20.34 3.73 -27.81
C ARG A 321 21.33 2.89 -27.03
N ASP A 322 22.41 2.50 -27.73
CA ASP A 322 23.58 1.91 -27.07
C ASP A 322 24.20 2.86 -26.04
N GLY A 323 24.77 2.32 -24.97
CA GLY A 323 25.44 3.08 -23.92
C GLY A 323 24.70 3.11 -22.59
N TRP A 324 23.45 2.71 -22.53
CA TRP A 324 22.78 2.44 -21.26
C TRP A 324 23.34 1.17 -20.62
N SER A 325 23.55 1.21 -19.30
CA SER A 325 24.15 0.10 -18.56
C SER A 325 23.27 -1.16 -18.56
N SER A 326 21.98 -0.99 -18.75
CA SER A 326 21.00 -2.06 -18.79
C SER A 326 19.75 -1.62 -19.56
N PRO A 327 19.16 -2.49 -20.39
CA PRO A 327 17.91 -2.20 -21.09
C PRO A 327 16.72 -2.03 -20.16
N GLU A 328 16.77 -2.56 -18.92
CA GLU A 328 15.72 -2.40 -17.93
C GLU A 328 15.51 -0.94 -17.52
N ILE A 329 16.53 -0.07 -17.69
CA ILE A 329 16.38 1.37 -17.45
C ILE A 329 15.44 1.98 -18.51
N GLY A 330 15.57 1.60 -19.77
CA GLY A 330 14.67 2.01 -20.83
C GLY A 330 13.25 1.55 -20.59
N VAL A 331 13.07 0.27 -20.23
CA VAL A 331 11.76 -0.29 -19.86
C VAL A 331 11.16 0.45 -18.67
N PHE A 332 11.94 0.71 -17.62
CA PHE A 332 11.50 1.49 -16.47
C PHE A 332 11.00 2.89 -16.86
N VAL A 333 11.74 3.62 -17.70
CA VAL A 333 11.35 4.96 -18.18
C VAL A 333 10.04 4.92 -18.93
N VAL A 334 9.92 4.03 -19.91
CA VAL A 334 8.73 3.94 -20.78
C VAL A 334 7.49 3.52 -20.00
N GLU A 335 7.61 2.52 -19.12
CA GLU A 335 6.48 2.08 -18.28
C GLU A 335 6.08 3.16 -17.25
N ALA A 336 7.03 3.87 -16.67
CA ALA A 336 6.72 4.98 -15.77
C ALA A 336 5.99 6.13 -16.49
N ILE A 337 6.41 6.45 -17.72
CA ILE A 337 5.74 7.45 -18.55
C ILE A 337 4.33 7.00 -18.92
N LYS A 338 4.14 5.75 -19.36
CA LYS A 338 2.82 5.18 -19.68
C LYS A 338 1.85 5.25 -18.52
N ARG A 339 2.31 4.96 -17.31
CA ARG A 339 1.46 5.05 -16.10
C ARG A 339 1.08 6.50 -15.79
N ARG A 340 2.02 7.45 -15.98
CA ARG A 340 1.79 8.88 -15.77
C ARG A 340 0.93 9.52 -16.86
N ILE A 341 1.11 9.10 -18.10
CA ILE A 341 0.42 9.62 -19.29
C ILE A 341 -0.17 8.43 -20.07
N PRO A 342 -1.33 7.91 -19.66
CA PRO A 342 -1.92 6.70 -20.26
C PRO A 342 -2.10 6.77 -21.77
N LEU A 343 -2.30 7.98 -22.33
CA LEU A 343 -2.46 8.20 -23.77
C LEU A 343 -1.25 7.72 -24.61
N VAL A 344 -0.04 7.65 -24.05
CA VAL A 344 1.12 7.14 -24.81
C VAL A 344 0.97 5.66 -25.16
N ALA A 345 0.15 4.89 -24.43
CA ALA A 345 -0.11 3.49 -24.73
C ALA A 345 -0.84 3.28 -26.06
N GLU A 346 -1.52 4.31 -26.58
CA GLU A 346 -2.22 4.28 -27.86
C GLU A 346 -1.29 4.56 -29.05
N THR A 347 -0.04 5.00 -28.79
CA THR A 347 0.93 5.33 -29.83
C THR A 347 1.52 4.08 -30.50
N ALA A 348 1.91 4.20 -31.77
CA ALA A 348 2.64 3.16 -32.48
C ALA A 348 3.99 2.89 -31.78
N THR A 349 4.68 3.95 -31.37
CA THR A 349 5.97 3.89 -30.68
C THR A 349 5.92 3.01 -29.42
N TYR A 350 4.88 3.16 -28.61
CA TYR A 350 4.72 2.31 -27.41
C TYR A 350 4.47 0.84 -27.78
N ARG A 351 3.61 0.58 -28.76
CA ARG A 351 3.33 -0.80 -29.23
C ARG A 351 4.58 -1.47 -29.79
N ASP A 352 5.35 -0.77 -30.61
CA ASP A 352 6.60 -1.28 -31.19
C ASP A 352 7.66 -1.52 -30.09
N PHE A 353 7.74 -0.63 -29.10
CA PHE A 353 8.58 -0.80 -27.93
C PHE A 353 8.20 -2.07 -27.15
N CYS A 354 6.92 -2.30 -26.90
CA CYS A 354 6.44 -3.50 -26.21
C CYS A 354 6.82 -4.79 -26.94
N LEU A 355 6.75 -4.81 -28.27
CA LEU A 355 7.13 -5.97 -29.08
C LEU A 355 8.65 -6.26 -28.98
N ARG A 356 9.48 -5.22 -29.01
CA ARG A 356 10.95 -5.37 -28.91
C ARG A 356 11.42 -5.84 -27.54
N TRP A 357 10.75 -5.45 -26.48
CA TRP A 357 11.16 -5.68 -25.09
C TRP A 357 10.21 -6.61 -24.30
N ALA A 358 9.49 -7.50 -25.02
CA ALA A 358 8.52 -8.42 -24.42
C ALA A 358 9.14 -9.31 -23.32
N ASP A 359 10.35 -9.82 -23.56
CA ASP A 359 11.05 -10.74 -22.64
C ASP A 359 11.54 -10.08 -21.35
N ILE A 360 11.70 -8.75 -21.32
CA ILE A 360 12.17 -8.00 -20.14
C ILE A 360 10.99 -7.48 -19.32
N ARG A 361 9.79 -7.42 -19.90
CA ARG A 361 8.57 -6.90 -19.27
C ARG A 361 7.78 -7.95 -18.51
N SER A 362 8.09 -9.23 -18.71
CA SER A 362 7.51 -10.37 -18.01
C SER A 362 8.17 -10.56 -16.65
#